data_b7a4c247fe93268feb8396b7f73e8c3d
#
_entry.id   b7a4c247fe93268feb8396b7f73e8c3d
#
_cell.length_a   1.000
_cell.length_b   1.000
_cell.length_c   1.000
_cell.angle_alpha   90.00
_cell.angle_beta   90.00
_cell.angle_gamma   90.00
#
_symmetry.space_group_name_H-M   'P 1'
#
loop_
_entity.id
_entity.type
_entity.pdbx_description
1 polymer ?
#
loop_
_entity_poly.entity_id
_entity_poly.type
_entity_poly.pdbx_seq_one_letter_code
_entity_poly.pdbx_strand_id
1 'polypeptide(L)'
;MKLSDLQPNIGQLEGLPANPRYIEAEDFEQLKLRLLRMPQYLRHNPIKVEENNIILGGNMRYRALQALAEEHAVGRWTDKNGVEHTHNFTNEIPDEWVVQLTDYTLEDKRRIVLLDNAQNGKDDLERLANEWSEAEINDWGNGLPEDWNQGEAEDEEDLKVEDDEFNEEEEYIEPRTKEGDIWQLGEHRLLCGDSCSKENIIKLMNGTQARLWLTDPPYNVNVKNSQNMKIANDNMESQLFGKFLRDAFSAAEAVLEPGGSFYVWFASKEHINFESALNACGLHVRQNLVWNKHAFILGRQDYQWKHEPCLYGWKDGAAHYFTESRNRTSVIQLAQSLTEKDIEKMKKEDMAVMLKAILALPTSVINANKPNKNTDHPTMKPLELFGELMKNSSVKGDPVLDTFGGSGTTLICAEQLKRKCYMVELDPHYCDVIIARWEKLTGKEAVKL
;
A
#
# COMPACT_ATOMS: atom_id res chain seq x y z
N MET A 1 10.07 41.02 -3.84
CA MET A 1 9.92 39.68 -4.45
C MET A 1 8.49 39.50 -4.96
N LYS A 2 8.27 38.70 -6.01
CA LYS A 2 6.89 38.42 -6.47
C LYS A 2 6.42 37.09 -5.89
N LEU A 3 5.12 37.03 -5.53
CA LEU A 3 4.50 35.77 -5.09
C LEU A 3 4.58 34.68 -6.15
N SER A 4 4.47 35.09 -7.44
CA SER A 4 4.59 34.17 -8.57
C SER A 4 5.97 33.51 -8.72
N ASP A 5 6.99 34.04 -8.07
CA ASP A 5 8.36 33.48 -8.11
C ASP A 5 8.53 32.36 -7.08
N LEU A 6 7.61 32.25 -6.12
CA LEU A 6 7.61 31.22 -5.07
C LEU A 6 6.89 29.94 -5.53
N GLN A 7 7.43 28.79 -5.17
CA GLN A 7 6.87 27.50 -5.54
C GLN A 7 6.55 26.65 -4.28
N PRO A 8 5.32 26.13 -4.16
CA PRO A 8 5.02 25.15 -3.10
C PRO A 8 5.92 23.93 -3.20
N ASN A 9 6.31 23.36 -2.06
CA ASN A 9 6.97 22.07 -2.01
C ASN A 9 5.95 20.95 -2.24
N ILE A 10 5.99 20.34 -3.42
CA ILE A 10 5.17 19.21 -3.84
C ILE A 10 6.01 17.91 -3.98
N GLY A 11 7.22 17.88 -3.40
CA GLY A 11 8.15 16.75 -3.51
C GLY A 11 9.09 16.80 -4.72
N GLN A 12 9.25 17.98 -5.35
CA GLN A 12 10.08 18.15 -6.54
C GLN A 12 11.58 18.20 -6.27
N LEU A 13 12.00 18.27 -5.00
CA LEU A 13 13.40 18.22 -4.58
C LEU A 13 13.79 16.81 -4.19
N GLU A 14 14.90 16.32 -4.74
CA GLU A 14 15.41 14.98 -4.45
C GLU A 14 15.67 14.80 -2.94
N GLY A 15 15.09 13.77 -2.35
CA GLY A 15 15.20 13.43 -0.93
C GLY A 15 14.42 14.35 0.04
N LEU A 16 13.66 15.33 -0.48
CA LEU A 16 12.81 16.18 0.34
C LEU A 16 11.33 15.92 0.01
N PRO A 17 10.56 15.29 0.90
CA PRO A 17 9.16 15.03 0.70
C PRO A 17 8.33 16.31 0.54
N ALA A 18 7.14 16.17 -0.04
CA ALA A 18 6.16 17.25 -0.08
C ALA A 18 5.78 17.69 1.34
N ASN A 19 5.30 18.93 1.47
CA ASN A 19 4.80 19.40 2.77
C ASN A 19 3.56 18.56 3.18
N PRO A 20 3.57 17.88 4.34
CA PRO A 20 2.51 16.95 4.73
C PRO A 20 1.26 17.65 5.31
N ARG A 21 1.19 18.98 5.31
CA ARG A 21 0.12 19.71 6.00
C ARG A 21 -0.90 20.32 5.08
N TYR A 22 -2.14 20.32 5.56
CA TYR A 22 -3.26 21.03 4.99
C TYR A 22 -3.91 21.96 6.04
N ILE A 23 -4.81 22.83 5.60
CA ILE A 23 -5.58 23.74 6.44
C ILE A 23 -7.06 23.62 6.07
N GLU A 24 -7.90 23.48 7.07
CA GLU A 24 -9.36 23.50 6.90
C GLU A 24 -9.83 24.85 6.38
N ALA A 25 -10.94 24.87 5.65
CA ALA A 25 -11.44 26.09 5.01
C ALA A 25 -11.71 27.22 6.03
N GLU A 26 -12.25 26.90 7.20
CA GLU A 26 -12.52 27.87 8.27
C GLU A 26 -11.23 28.47 8.84
N ASP A 27 -10.23 27.61 9.14
CA ASP A 27 -8.92 28.05 9.64
C ASP A 27 -8.17 28.88 8.60
N PHE A 28 -8.33 28.55 7.31
CA PHE A 28 -7.75 29.33 6.22
C PHE A 28 -8.33 30.72 6.14
N GLU A 29 -9.66 30.88 6.27
CA GLU A 29 -10.29 32.20 6.34
C GLU A 29 -9.84 32.98 7.59
N GLN A 30 -9.69 32.32 8.73
CA GLN A 30 -9.12 32.95 9.93
C GLN A 30 -7.68 33.42 9.71
N LEU A 31 -6.86 32.65 9.00
CA LEU A 31 -5.49 33.05 8.65
C LEU A 31 -5.50 34.31 7.76
N LYS A 32 -6.36 34.36 6.74
CA LYS A 32 -6.55 35.57 5.87
C LYS A 32 -6.93 36.77 6.73
N LEU A 33 -7.92 36.63 7.62
CA LEU A 33 -8.34 37.71 8.51
C LEU A 33 -7.22 38.21 9.44
N ARG A 34 -6.38 37.31 9.96
CA ARG A 34 -5.22 37.68 10.77
C ARG A 34 -4.22 38.50 9.97
N LEU A 35 -3.92 38.08 8.73
CA LEU A 35 -3.01 38.82 7.84
C LEU A 35 -3.56 40.18 7.46
N LEU A 36 -4.88 40.33 7.23
CA LEU A 36 -5.53 41.63 7.00
C LEU A 36 -5.40 42.57 8.18
N ARG A 37 -5.50 42.04 9.42
CA ARG A 37 -5.43 42.85 10.65
C ARG A 37 -3.99 43.15 11.08
N MET A 38 -3.03 42.32 10.69
CA MET A 38 -1.65 42.44 11.13
C MET A 38 -0.65 41.93 10.05
N PRO A 39 -0.54 42.61 8.89
CA PRO A 39 0.35 42.19 7.80
C PRO A 39 1.82 42.03 8.24
N GLN A 40 2.28 42.88 9.17
CA GLN A 40 3.62 42.82 9.72
C GLN A 40 3.94 41.54 10.51
N TYR A 41 2.94 40.69 10.79
CA TYR A 41 3.15 39.35 11.36
C TYR A 41 4.09 38.51 10.47
N LEU A 42 4.02 38.69 9.14
CA LEU A 42 4.89 38.00 8.20
C LEU A 42 6.38 38.39 8.33
N ARG A 43 6.69 39.55 8.89
CA ARG A 43 8.06 39.94 9.19
C ARG A 43 8.66 39.07 10.33
N HIS A 44 7.84 38.63 11.28
CA HIS A 44 8.26 37.79 12.39
C HIS A 44 8.13 36.31 12.08
N ASN A 45 7.26 35.95 11.15
CA ASN A 45 7.01 34.61 10.67
C ASN A 45 7.09 34.55 9.14
N PRO A 46 8.27 34.73 8.54
CA PRO A 46 8.44 34.79 7.09
C PRO A 46 8.20 33.43 6.42
N ILE A 47 7.94 33.47 5.13
CA ILE A 47 7.97 32.29 4.27
C ILE A 47 9.43 31.86 4.11
N LYS A 48 9.73 30.62 4.40
CA LYS A 48 11.09 30.05 4.30
C LYS A 48 11.23 29.30 2.99
N VAL A 49 12.22 29.67 2.19
CA VAL A 49 12.44 29.08 0.87
C VAL A 49 13.89 28.60 0.73
N GLU A 50 14.09 27.57 -0.08
CA GLU A 50 15.42 27.18 -0.51
C GLU A 50 15.89 28.00 -1.73
N GLU A 51 17.10 27.72 -2.26
CA GLU A 51 17.75 28.54 -3.30
C GLU A 51 16.93 28.74 -4.58
N ASN A 52 16.06 27.77 -4.95
CA ASN A 52 15.19 27.84 -6.13
C ASN A 52 13.79 28.40 -5.81
N ASN A 53 13.62 29.09 -4.69
CA ASN A 53 12.35 29.63 -4.19
C ASN A 53 11.29 28.56 -3.89
N ILE A 54 11.67 27.32 -3.66
CA ILE A 54 10.75 26.29 -3.21
C ILE A 54 10.49 26.46 -1.71
N ILE A 55 9.23 26.51 -1.31
CA ILE A 55 8.81 26.83 0.05
C ILE A 55 9.03 25.62 0.96
N LEU A 56 9.92 25.75 1.92
CA LEU A 56 10.15 24.77 2.99
C LEU A 56 9.21 24.98 4.18
N GLY A 57 8.85 26.24 4.47
CA GLY A 57 7.93 26.59 5.54
C GLY A 57 7.08 27.79 5.19
N GLY A 58 5.82 27.83 5.68
CA GLY A 58 4.88 28.91 5.41
C GLY A 58 3.99 28.73 4.18
N ASN A 59 3.77 27.48 3.71
CA ASN A 59 2.90 27.22 2.55
C ASN A 59 1.48 27.80 2.71
N MET A 60 0.89 27.74 3.91
CA MET A 60 -0.46 28.29 4.14
C MET A 60 -0.45 29.81 4.12
N ARG A 61 0.62 30.47 4.61
CA ARG A 61 0.82 31.93 4.51
C ARG A 61 0.96 32.35 3.06
N TYR A 62 1.72 31.60 2.25
CA TYR A 62 1.84 31.83 0.82
C TYR A 62 0.47 31.75 0.11
N ARG A 63 -0.30 30.68 0.34
CA ARG A 63 -1.66 30.53 -0.22
C ARG A 63 -2.59 31.66 0.20
N ALA A 64 -2.53 32.06 1.47
CA ALA A 64 -3.34 33.17 1.97
C ALA A 64 -2.95 34.50 1.32
N LEU A 65 -1.66 34.75 1.08
CA LEU A 65 -1.19 35.93 0.35
C LEU A 65 -1.65 35.93 -1.11
N GLN A 66 -1.63 34.78 -1.79
CA GLN A 66 -2.17 34.66 -3.15
C GLN A 66 -3.64 35.01 -3.18
N ALA A 67 -4.45 34.43 -2.30
CA ALA A 67 -5.88 34.70 -2.22
C ALA A 67 -6.15 36.19 -1.92
N LEU A 68 -5.44 36.79 -0.96
CA LEU A 68 -5.60 38.21 -0.64
C LEU A 68 -5.16 39.14 -1.79
N ALA A 69 -4.16 38.76 -2.56
CA ALA A 69 -3.71 39.50 -3.73
C ALA A 69 -4.73 39.41 -4.89
N GLU A 70 -5.33 38.24 -5.12
CA GLU A 70 -6.42 38.06 -6.12
C GLU A 70 -7.67 38.82 -5.74
N GLU A 71 -8.00 38.91 -4.45
CA GLU A 71 -9.12 39.69 -3.91
C GLU A 71 -8.83 41.18 -3.88
N HIS A 72 -7.63 41.64 -4.23
CA HIS A 72 -7.17 43.03 -4.07
C HIS A 72 -7.42 43.60 -2.67
N ALA A 73 -7.22 42.74 -1.68
CA ALA A 73 -7.52 43.01 -0.28
C ALA A 73 -6.61 44.10 0.30
N VAL A 74 -7.18 44.89 1.26
CA VAL A 74 -6.45 45.95 1.95
C VAL A 74 -6.44 45.66 3.44
N GLY A 75 -5.24 45.32 3.95
CA GLY A 75 -5.01 45.21 5.40
C GLY A 75 -4.94 46.56 6.08
N ARG A 76 -5.51 46.67 7.30
CA ARG A 76 -5.48 47.88 8.12
C ARG A 76 -5.18 47.55 9.56
N TRP A 77 -4.28 48.31 10.16
CA TRP A 77 -3.95 48.18 11.58
C TRP A 77 -3.53 49.51 12.17
N THR A 78 -3.66 49.62 13.48
CA THR A 78 -3.21 50.78 14.23
C THR A 78 -1.96 50.40 15.06
N ASP A 79 -0.92 51.25 15.02
CA ASP A 79 0.30 50.99 15.80
C ASP A 79 0.11 51.45 17.27
N LYS A 80 1.17 51.22 18.10
CA LYS A 80 1.17 51.57 19.53
C LYS A 80 1.05 53.07 19.80
N ASN A 81 1.25 53.93 18.78
CA ASN A 81 1.15 55.37 18.86
C ASN A 81 -0.21 55.90 18.37
N GLY A 82 -1.14 54.98 17.98
CA GLY A 82 -2.44 55.34 17.44
C GLY A 82 -2.43 55.72 15.96
N VAL A 83 -1.35 55.50 15.24
CA VAL A 83 -1.25 55.76 13.81
C VAL A 83 -1.87 54.63 13.01
N GLU A 84 -2.80 54.95 12.12
CA GLU A 84 -3.39 53.99 11.18
C GLU A 84 -2.42 53.70 10.02
N HIS A 85 -2.26 52.44 9.71
CA HIS A 85 -1.46 51.92 8.61
C HIS A 85 -2.33 51.10 7.66
N THR A 86 -1.95 51.08 6.39
CA THR A 86 -2.61 50.24 5.36
C THR A 86 -1.56 49.46 4.57
N HIS A 87 -1.93 48.27 4.13
CA HIS A 87 -1.13 47.45 3.22
C HIS A 87 -2.06 46.91 2.11
N ASN A 88 -1.71 47.17 0.85
CA ASN A 88 -2.42 46.60 -0.29
C ASN A 88 -1.76 45.28 -0.66
N PHE A 89 -2.52 44.20 -0.55
CA PHE A 89 -2.04 42.87 -0.97
C PHE A 89 -2.03 42.80 -2.50
N THR A 90 -0.87 42.53 -3.05
CA THR A 90 -0.60 42.41 -4.48
C THR A 90 0.34 41.22 -4.74
N ASN A 91 0.62 40.94 -6.01
CA ASN A 91 1.64 39.93 -6.36
C ASN A 91 3.07 40.33 -5.93
N GLU A 92 3.31 41.57 -5.58
CA GLU A 92 4.58 42.06 -5.04
C GLU A 92 4.51 42.06 -3.52
N ILE A 93 5.44 41.38 -2.85
CA ILE A 93 5.54 41.28 -1.40
C ILE A 93 6.86 41.86 -0.90
N PRO A 94 6.89 42.43 0.32
CA PRO A 94 8.12 42.87 0.96
C PRO A 94 9.16 41.74 1.05
N ASP A 95 10.43 42.02 0.79
CA ASP A 95 11.49 41.02 0.82
C ASP A 95 11.68 40.44 2.24
N GLU A 96 11.40 41.21 3.28
CA GLU A 96 11.45 40.75 4.67
C GLU A 96 10.36 39.70 5.04
N TRP A 97 9.41 39.45 4.16
CA TRP A 97 8.40 38.39 4.36
C TRP A 97 8.86 37.02 3.84
N VAL A 98 10.03 36.98 3.21
CA VAL A 98 10.62 35.76 2.67
C VAL A 98 12.05 35.65 3.19
N VAL A 99 12.44 34.48 3.65
CA VAL A 99 13.83 34.17 4.06
C VAL A 99 14.34 33.02 3.19
N GLN A 100 15.43 33.28 2.47
CA GLN A 100 16.16 32.25 1.78
C GLN A 100 17.07 31.50 2.75
N LEU A 101 16.93 30.19 2.75
CA LEU A 101 17.74 29.28 3.55
C LEU A 101 18.87 28.73 2.68
N THR A 102 20.00 29.42 2.68
CA THR A 102 21.23 29.00 2.05
C THR A 102 22.07 28.20 3.06
N ASP A 103 22.92 27.31 2.58
CA ASP A 103 23.87 26.51 3.41
C ASP A 103 23.22 25.47 4.35
N TYR A 104 21.97 25.05 4.07
CA TYR A 104 21.28 24.02 4.84
C TYR A 104 21.44 22.64 4.19
N THR A 105 21.75 21.63 5.03
CA THR A 105 21.79 20.23 4.60
C THR A 105 20.38 19.72 4.24
N LEU A 106 20.32 18.60 3.52
CA LEU A 106 19.03 17.96 3.23
C LEU A 106 18.28 17.61 4.52
N GLU A 107 18.97 17.12 5.55
CA GLU A 107 18.41 16.82 6.87
C GLU A 107 17.82 18.07 7.53
N ASP A 108 18.51 19.20 7.48
CA ASP A 108 17.99 20.46 8.02
C ASP A 108 16.76 20.95 7.24
N LYS A 109 16.75 20.80 5.92
CA LYS A 109 15.57 21.14 5.08
C LYS A 109 14.37 20.25 5.46
N ARG A 110 14.57 18.94 5.63
CA ARG A 110 13.52 18.01 6.11
C ARG A 110 13.00 18.43 7.49
N ARG A 111 13.91 18.71 8.44
CA ARG A 111 13.56 19.19 9.78
C ARG A 111 12.73 20.49 9.73
N ILE A 112 13.10 21.46 8.89
CA ILE A 112 12.38 22.73 8.74
C ILE A 112 10.95 22.51 8.24
N VAL A 113 10.74 21.60 7.26
CA VAL A 113 9.38 21.29 6.76
C VAL A 113 8.48 20.79 7.88
N LEU A 114 8.98 19.98 8.81
CA LEU A 114 8.19 19.49 9.95
C LEU A 114 8.01 20.55 11.04
N LEU A 115 9.09 21.20 11.48
CA LEU A 115 9.06 22.17 12.59
C LEU A 115 8.25 23.43 12.29
N ASP A 116 8.35 23.99 11.09
CA ASP A 116 7.62 25.23 10.74
C ASP A 116 6.11 25.01 10.71
N ASN A 117 5.71 23.77 10.58
CA ASN A 117 4.32 23.36 10.51
C ASN A 117 3.72 23.00 11.89
N ALA A 118 4.53 22.85 12.94
CA ALA A 118 4.09 22.36 14.25
C ALA A 118 3.03 23.25 14.96
N GLN A 119 2.81 24.47 14.51
CA GLN A 119 1.94 25.44 15.21
C GLN A 119 0.59 25.73 14.56
N ASN A 120 0.36 25.38 13.28
CA ASN A 120 -0.87 25.73 12.57
C ASN A 120 -1.19 24.73 11.46
N GLY A 121 -2.42 24.22 11.42
CA GLY A 121 -2.92 23.27 10.45
C GLY A 121 -2.98 21.84 10.98
N LYS A 122 -3.54 20.93 10.18
CA LYS A 122 -3.59 19.50 10.47
C LYS A 122 -2.55 18.77 9.62
N ASP A 123 -1.99 17.71 10.18
CA ASP A 123 -1.07 16.85 9.43
C ASP A 123 -1.86 15.95 8.47
N ASP A 124 -1.37 15.85 7.26
CA ASP A 124 -1.78 14.81 6.32
C ASP A 124 -1.10 13.51 6.79
N LEU A 125 -1.82 12.73 7.57
CA LEU A 125 -1.31 11.52 8.22
C LEU A 125 -0.83 10.48 7.19
N GLU A 126 -1.46 10.45 6.01
CA GLU A 126 -1.06 9.55 4.94
C GLU A 126 0.33 9.94 4.39
N ARG A 127 0.58 11.23 4.18
CA ARG A 127 1.90 11.71 3.74
C ARG A 127 2.95 11.53 4.82
N LEU A 128 2.62 11.81 6.08
CA LEU A 128 3.55 11.56 7.17
C LEU A 128 3.97 10.09 7.23
N ALA A 129 3.00 9.17 7.15
CA ALA A 129 3.26 7.73 7.16
C ALA A 129 4.16 7.26 6.02
N ASN A 130 3.99 7.84 4.83
CA ASN A 130 4.58 7.33 3.60
C ASN A 130 5.91 7.99 3.23
N GLU A 131 6.13 9.23 3.63
CA GLU A 131 7.25 10.05 3.18
C GLU A 131 8.24 10.40 4.29
N TRP A 132 7.89 10.15 5.58
CA TRP A 132 8.68 10.52 6.75
C TRP A 132 8.91 9.31 7.66
N SER A 133 10.08 9.23 8.30
CA SER A 133 10.34 8.20 9.29
C SER A 133 9.67 8.54 10.62
N GLU A 134 9.34 7.52 11.42
CA GLU A 134 8.78 7.70 12.75
C GLU A 134 9.69 8.54 13.67
N ALA A 135 11.01 8.35 13.58
CA ALA A 135 11.99 9.14 14.32
C ALA A 135 11.92 10.63 13.94
N GLU A 136 11.82 10.97 12.64
CA GLU A 136 11.67 12.36 12.20
C GLU A 136 10.38 12.98 12.70
N ILE A 137 9.28 12.22 12.69
CA ILE A 137 7.97 12.73 13.15
C ILE A 137 7.94 12.95 14.65
N ASN A 138 8.49 12.02 15.42
CA ASN A 138 8.54 12.13 16.89
C ASN A 138 9.54 13.19 17.36
N ASP A 139 10.71 13.28 16.74
CA ASP A 139 11.77 14.21 17.17
C ASP A 139 11.54 15.64 16.68
N TRP A 140 10.94 15.81 15.50
CA TRP A 140 10.87 17.13 14.84
C TRP A 140 9.44 17.61 14.53
N GLY A 141 8.44 16.71 14.59
CA GLY A 141 7.03 17.02 14.36
C GLY A 141 6.22 17.18 15.64
N ASN A 142 4.92 16.96 15.53
CA ASN A 142 3.98 16.99 16.67
C ASN A 142 3.87 15.64 17.40
N GLY A 143 4.67 14.66 17.02
CA GLY A 143 4.49 13.27 17.41
C GLY A 143 3.42 12.57 16.55
N LEU A 144 3.32 11.26 16.71
CA LEU A 144 2.27 10.46 16.08
C LEU A 144 1.00 10.50 16.93
N PRO A 145 -0.20 10.50 16.33
CA PRO A 145 -1.44 10.29 17.09
C PRO A 145 -1.39 8.97 17.87
N GLU A 146 -2.06 8.91 19.03
CA GLU A 146 -2.10 7.70 19.87
C GLU A 146 -2.70 6.48 19.15
N ASP A 147 -3.55 6.72 18.14
CA ASP A 147 -4.19 5.73 17.29
C ASP A 147 -3.47 5.48 15.95
N TRP A 148 -2.24 5.99 15.82
CA TRP A 148 -1.43 5.86 14.59
C TRP A 148 -1.16 4.41 14.20
N ASN A 149 -0.83 3.57 15.17
CA ASN A 149 -0.73 2.12 15.02
C ASN A 149 -2.05 1.49 15.45
N GLN A 150 -3.06 1.48 14.60
CA GLN A 150 -4.26 0.69 14.84
C GLN A 150 -3.98 -0.80 14.67
N GLY A 151 -3.32 -1.37 15.62
CA GLY A 151 -3.03 -2.78 15.75
C GLY A 151 -1.92 -2.93 16.77
N GLU A 152 -2.27 -3.25 18.01
CA GLU A 152 -1.30 -3.75 18.97
C GLU A 152 -0.70 -5.01 18.36
N ALA A 153 0.57 -4.93 17.98
CA ALA A 153 1.37 -6.09 17.58
C ALA A 153 1.62 -6.95 18.82
N GLU A 154 0.56 -7.59 19.34
CA GLU A 154 0.72 -8.67 20.29
C GLU A 154 1.31 -9.87 19.54
N ASP A 155 2.59 -10.16 19.80
CA ASP A 155 3.31 -11.40 19.49
C ASP A 155 3.09 -11.99 18.07
N GLU A 156 3.15 -11.15 17.01
CA GLU A 156 3.08 -11.63 15.63
C GLU A 156 4.34 -12.37 15.16
N GLU A 157 5.48 -12.19 15.84
CA GLU A 157 6.75 -12.83 15.46
C GLU A 157 6.70 -14.35 15.49
N ASP A 158 5.78 -14.95 16.26
CA ASP A 158 5.68 -16.40 16.41
C ASP A 158 4.73 -17.11 15.42
N LEU A 159 3.88 -16.37 14.69
CA LEU A 159 2.97 -16.97 13.72
C LEU A 159 3.71 -17.27 12.40
N LYS A 160 3.85 -18.55 12.09
CA LYS A 160 4.44 -19.03 10.83
C LYS A 160 3.36 -19.66 9.96
N VAL A 161 3.52 -19.49 8.67
CA VAL A 161 2.72 -20.20 7.67
C VAL A 161 3.51 -21.45 7.27
N GLU A 162 2.86 -22.59 7.38
CA GLU A 162 3.42 -23.89 7.02
C GLU A 162 2.62 -24.47 5.84
N ASP A 163 3.29 -25.32 5.03
CA ASP A 163 2.63 -26.05 3.96
C ASP A 163 1.57 -26.97 4.57
N ASP A 164 0.36 -26.95 4.06
CA ASP A 164 -0.76 -27.75 4.57
C ASP A 164 -0.81 -29.17 4.01
N GLU A 165 0.16 -29.54 3.15
CA GLU A 165 0.27 -30.87 2.51
C GLU A 165 -1.04 -31.33 1.81
N PHE A 166 -1.90 -30.38 1.44
CA PHE A 166 -3.14 -30.70 0.72
C PHE A 166 -2.84 -31.02 -0.75
N ASN A 167 -3.34 -32.15 -1.23
CA ASN A 167 -3.20 -32.57 -2.62
C ASN A 167 -4.59 -32.90 -3.22
N GLU A 168 -5.07 -32.03 -4.10
CA GLU A 168 -6.37 -32.15 -4.75
C GLU A 168 -6.53 -33.47 -5.54
N GLU A 169 -5.46 -33.97 -6.18
CA GLU A 169 -5.52 -35.23 -6.97
C GLU A 169 -5.69 -36.48 -6.08
N GLU A 170 -5.28 -36.41 -4.82
CA GLU A 170 -5.35 -37.52 -3.86
C GLU A 170 -6.60 -37.49 -2.97
N GLU A 171 -7.30 -36.35 -2.94
CA GLU A 171 -8.46 -36.15 -2.10
C GLU A 171 -9.77 -36.31 -2.89
N TYR A 172 -10.76 -36.95 -2.28
CA TYR A 172 -12.11 -36.97 -2.83
C TYR A 172 -12.80 -35.65 -2.49
N ILE A 173 -13.09 -34.85 -3.52
CA ILE A 173 -13.82 -33.57 -3.39
C ILE A 173 -15.29 -33.81 -3.66
N GLU A 174 -16.11 -33.71 -2.64
CA GLU A 174 -17.55 -33.84 -2.76
C GLU A 174 -18.17 -32.59 -3.37
N PRO A 175 -18.92 -32.69 -4.50
CA PRO A 175 -19.60 -31.54 -5.06
C PRO A 175 -20.75 -31.06 -4.16
N ARG A 176 -20.57 -29.90 -3.50
CA ARG A 176 -21.55 -29.32 -2.56
C ARG A 176 -21.99 -27.91 -2.96
N THR A 177 -21.17 -27.21 -3.72
CA THR A 177 -21.30 -25.78 -4.01
C THR A 177 -21.98 -25.53 -5.35
N LYS A 178 -22.75 -24.46 -5.45
CA LYS A 178 -23.36 -23.92 -6.66
C LYS A 178 -23.13 -22.42 -6.75
N GLU A 179 -23.20 -21.88 -7.94
CA GLU A 179 -23.14 -20.43 -8.16
C GLU A 179 -24.18 -19.69 -7.27
N GLY A 180 -23.71 -18.64 -6.60
CA GLY A 180 -24.49 -17.83 -5.65
C GLY A 180 -24.44 -18.33 -4.21
N ASP A 181 -23.90 -19.51 -3.93
CA ASP A 181 -23.74 -20.03 -2.57
C ASP A 181 -22.69 -19.24 -1.78
N ILE A 182 -23.00 -19.02 -0.51
CA ILE A 182 -22.04 -18.48 0.47
C ILE A 182 -21.80 -19.51 1.56
N TRP A 183 -20.53 -19.72 1.87
CA TRP A 183 -20.09 -20.63 2.91
C TRP A 183 -19.40 -19.85 4.03
N GLN A 184 -19.64 -20.27 5.27
CA GLN A 184 -18.92 -19.84 6.46
C GLN A 184 -17.92 -20.93 6.83
N LEU A 185 -16.63 -20.59 6.85
CA LEU A 185 -15.52 -21.45 7.23
C LEU A 185 -14.87 -20.87 8.48
N GLY A 186 -15.35 -21.23 9.67
CA GLY A 186 -14.94 -20.58 10.91
C GLY A 186 -15.20 -19.06 10.88
N GLU A 187 -14.15 -18.27 10.93
CA GLU A 187 -14.22 -16.80 10.80
C GLU A 187 -14.20 -16.29 9.33
N HIS A 188 -13.97 -17.19 8.36
CA HIS A 188 -13.85 -16.83 6.94
C HIS A 188 -15.18 -16.99 6.22
N ARG A 189 -15.31 -16.31 5.07
CA ARG A 189 -16.46 -16.42 4.17
C ARG A 189 -15.99 -16.70 2.74
N LEU A 190 -16.65 -17.63 2.07
CA LEU A 190 -16.40 -17.98 0.68
C LEU A 190 -17.69 -17.81 -0.12
N LEU A 191 -17.64 -17.07 -1.21
CA LEU A 191 -18.74 -16.92 -2.17
C LEU A 191 -18.36 -17.62 -3.46
N CYS A 192 -19.22 -18.51 -3.95
CA CYS A 192 -19.17 -19.02 -5.32
C CYS A 192 -19.83 -18.01 -6.25
N GLY A 193 -19.05 -17.25 -7.05
CA GLY A 193 -19.64 -16.24 -7.92
C GLY A 193 -18.64 -15.38 -8.68
N ASP A 194 -19.18 -14.42 -9.43
CA ASP A 194 -18.40 -13.51 -10.26
C ASP A 194 -17.81 -12.36 -9.43
N SER A 195 -16.49 -12.22 -9.46
CA SER A 195 -15.72 -11.13 -8.82
C SER A 195 -15.92 -9.77 -9.50
N CYS A 196 -16.45 -9.71 -10.71
CA CYS A 196 -16.83 -8.44 -11.35
C CYS A 196 -18.14 -7.86 -10.81
N SER A 197 -18.93 -8.65 -10.08
CA SER A 197 -20.18 -8.19 -9.48
C SER A 197 -19.94 -7.50 -8.14
N LYS A 198 -20.16 -6.20 -8.11
CA LYS A 198 -20.07 -5.40 -6.88
C LYS A 198 -21.06 -5.89 -5.82
N GLU A 199 -22.24 -6.34 -6.23
CA GLU A 199 -23.27 -6.90 -5.36
C GLU A 199 -22.76 -8.17 -4.66
N ASN A 200 -22.07 -9.04 -5.37
CA ASN A 200 -21.46 -10.25 -4.83
C ASN A 200 -20.43 -9.91 -3.75
N ILE A 201 -19.54 -8.97 -4.05
CA ILE A 201 -18.50 -8.55 -3.10
C ILE A 201 -19.12 -7.92 -1.84
N ILE A 202 -20.09 -7.03 -1.99
CA ILE A 202 -20.81 -6.42 -0.85
C ILE A 202 -21.52 -7.50 -0.02
N LYS A 203 -22.19 -8.45 -0.65
CA LYS A 203 -22.86 -9.57 0.01
C LYS A 203 -21.89 -10.46 0.78
N LEU A 204 -20.73 -10.78 0.17
CA LEU A 204 -19.66 -11.54 0.82
C LEU A 204 -19.15 -10.82 2.06
N MET A 205 -18.83 -9.53 1.96
CA MET A 205 -18.26 -8.72 3.03
C MET A 205 -19.24 -8.46 4.18
N ASN A 206 -20.54 -8.53 3.94
CA ASN A 206 -21.60 -8.40 4.96
C ASN A 206 -21.42 -7.20 5.90
N GLY A 207 -21.12 -6.03 5.33
CA GLY A 207 -20.92 -4.78 6.07
C GLY A 207 -19.51 -4.57 6.63
N THR A 208 -18.61 -5.54 6.47
CA THR A 208 -17.19 -5.41 6.83
C THR A 208 -16.43 -4.71 5.68
N GLN A 209 -15.40 -3.93 5.99
CA GLN A 209 -14.45 -3.41 5.01
C GLN A 209 -13.15 -4.21 5.10
N ALA A 210 -12.50 -4.42 3.96
CA ALA A 210 -11.22 -5.13 3.91
C ALA A 210 -10.07 -4.20 4.28
N ARG A 211 -9.19 -4.66 5.16
CA ARG A 211 -7.91 -4.02 5.50
C ARG A 211 -6.84 -4.32 4.46
N LEU A 212 -6.90 -5.52 3.90
CA LEU A 212 -5.96 -6.01 2.89
C LEU A 212 -6.74 -6.66 1.74
N TRP A 213 -6.40 -6.32 0.50
CA TRP A 213 -6.80 -7.03 -0.70
C TRP A 213 -5.59 -7.71 -1.33
N LEU A 214 -5.53 -9.04 -1.24
CA LEU A 214 -4.44 -9.87 -1.74
C LEU A 214 -5.02 -10.86 -2.76
N THR A 215 -4.62 -10.75 -4.04
CA THR A 215 -5.33 -11.45 -5.12
C THR A 215 -4.46 -11.80 -6.31
N ASP A 216 -4.83 -12.90 -7.00
CA ASP A 216 -4.12 -13.46 -8.15
C ASP A 216 -5.11 -13.68 -9.32
N PRO A 217 -5.52 -12.62 -10.03
CA PRO A 217 -6.50 -12.72 -11.11
C PRO A 217 -5.93 -13.43 -12.35
N PRO A 218 -6.78 -13.88 -13.31
CA PRO A 218 -6.32 -14.42 -14.59
C PRO A 218 -5.39 -13.46 -15.33
N TYR A 219 -4.31 -13.98 -15.93
CA TYR A 219 -3.26 -13.16 -16.57
C TYR A 219 -3.44 -12.94 -18.08
N ASN A 220 -4.50 -13.47 -18.68
CA ASN A 220 -4.73 -13.42 -20.12
C ASN A 220 -3.58 -14.02 -20.96
N VAL A 221 -3.00 -15.10 -20.47
CA VAL A 221 -1.83 -15.76 -21.09
C VAL A 221 -2.15 -17.10 -21.75
N ASN A 222 -3.44 -17.51 -21.72
CA ASN A 222 -3.95 -18.75 -22.28
C ASN A 222 -3.19 -20.00 -21.78
N VAL A 223 -3.01 -20.07 -20.45
CA VAL A 223 -2.34 -21.21 -19.80
C VAL A 223 -3.18 -22.47 -20.00
N LYS A 224 -2.55 -23.54 -20.46
CA LYS A 224 -3.11 -24.88 -20.52
C LYS A 224 -2.28 -25.77 -19.59
N ASN A 225 -2.94 -26.45 -18.67
CA ASN A 225 -2.27 -27.49 -17.90
C ASN A 225 -2.12 -28.78 -18.73
N SER A 226 -1.42 -29.78 -18.17
CA SER A 226 -1.22 -31.11 -18.78
C SER A 226 -2.52 -31.86 -19.04
N GLN A 227 -3.61 -31.47 -18.39
CA GLN A 227 -4.96 -32.08 -18.51
C GLN A 227 -5.90 -31.25 -19.42
N ASN A 228 -5.39 -30.22 -20.14
CA ASN A 228 -6.18 -29.28 -20.98
C ASN A 228 -7.23 -28.45 -20.22
N MET A 229 -7.17 -28.37 -18.91
CA MET A 229 -8.02 -27.43 -18.15
C MET A 229 -7.64 -26.00 -18.52
N LYS A 230 -8.65 -25.16 -18.72
CA LYS A 230 -8.49 -23.74 -19.05
C LYS A 230 -8.91 -22.92 -17.86
N ILE A 231 -8.11 -21.91 -17.53
CA ILE A 231 -8.52 -20.88 -16.58
C ILE A 231 -9.60 -20.03 -17.24
N ALA A 232 -10.71 -19.80 -16.56
CA ALA A 232 -11.76 -18.91 -17.03
C ALA A 232 -11.17 -17.50 -17.23
N ASN A 233 -11.61 -16.82 -18.31
CA ASN A 233 -11.17 -15.45 -18.64
C ASN A 233 -9.67 -15.26 -18.95
N ASP A 234 -8.89 -16.33 -19.18
CA ASP A 234 -7.44 -16.26 -19.48
C ASP A 234 -7.10 -16.14 -20.98
N ASN A 235 -8.08 -15.89 -21.85
CA ASN A 235 -7.89 -15.71 -23.31
C ASN A 235 -8.92 -14.72 -23.88
N MET A 236 -8.75 -13.44 -23.56
CA MET A 236 -9.64 -12.36 -23.99
C MET A 236 -8.91 -11.40 -24.92
N GLU A 237 -9.66 -10.69 -25.78
CA GLU A 237 -9.12 -9.51 -26.45
C GLU A 237 -8.71 -8.45 -25.43
N SER A 238 -7.62 -7.71 -25.70
CA SER A 238 -7.04 -6.76 -24.76
C SER A 238 -8.04 -5.72 -24.20
N GLN A 239 -8.96 -5.22 -25.04
CA GLN A 239 -9.98 -4.27 -24.60
C GLN A 239 -11.02 -4.89 -23.64
N LEU A 240 -11.44 -6.11 -23.92
CA LEU A 240 -12.37 -6.87 -23.08
C LEU A 240 -11.69 -7.25 -21.76
N PHE A 241 -10.43 -7.65 -21.82
CA PHE A 241 -9.63 -7.95 -20.65
C PHE A 241 -9.44 -6.72 -19.74
N GLY A 242 -9.11 -5.56 -20.33
CA GLY A 242 -9.04 -4.30 -19.59
C GLY A 242 -10.37 -3.89 -18.94
N LYS A 243 -11.51 -4.20 -19.58
CA LYS A 243 -12.84 -4.00 -18.97
C LYS A 243 -13.07 -4.96 -17.80
N PHE A 244 -12.78 -6.24 -17.98
CA PHE A 244 -12.88 -7.27 -16.93
C PHE A 244 -12.09 -6.88 -15.68
N LEU A 245 -10.83 -6.45 -15.85
CA LEU A 245 -10.00 -6.00 -14.72
C LEU A 245 -10.61 -4.77 -14.01
N ARG A 246 -11.09 -3.78 -14.77
CA ARG A 246 -11.73 -2.60 -14.16
C ARG A 246 -12.99 -2.97 -13.38
N ASP A 247 -13.83 -3.85 -13.91
CA ASP A 247 -15.06 -4.27 -13.23
C ASP A 247 -14.73 -5.00 -11.90
N ALA A 248 -13.78 -5.96 -11.93
CA ALA A 248 -13.34 -6.69 -10.75
C ALA A 248 -12.64 -5.78 -9.72
N PHE A 249 -11.76 -4.89 -10.16
CA PHE A 249 -11.03 -4.00 -9.26
C PHE A 249 -11.91 -2.91 -8.66
N SER A 250 -12.90 -2.41 -9.42
CA SER A 250 -13.91 -1.49 -8.88
C SER A 250 -14.81 -2.16 -7.82
N ALA A 251 -15.09 -3.46 -7.97
CA ALA A 251 -15.84 -4.20 -6.97
C ALA A 251 -15.04 -4.38 -5.67
N ALA A 252 -13.74 -4.68 -5.78
CA ALA A 252 -12.84 -4.79 -4.63
C ALA A 252 -12.61 -3.42 -3.96
N GLU A 253 -12.37 -2.36 -4.73
CA GLU A 253 -12.19 -0.98 -4.22
C GLU A 253 -13.36 -0.52 -3.38
N ALA A 254 -14.58 -0.85 -3.77
CA ALA A 254 -15.79 -0.44 -3.07
C ALA A 254 -15.89 -0.92 -1.62
N VAL A 255 -15.18 -1.99 -1.28
CA VAL A 255 -15.17 -2.60 0.07
C VAL A 255 -13.81 -2.52 0.76
N LEU A 256 -12.79 -2.01 0.09
CA LEU A 256 -11.50 -1.73 0.68
C LEU A 256 -11.61 -0.45 1.52
N GLU A 257 -11.17 -0.49 2.76
CA GLU A 257 -11.19 0.69 3.64
C GLU A 257 -10.16 1.74 3.20
N PRO A 258 -10.34 3.03 3.54
CA PRO A 258 -9.27 4.03 3.39
C PRO A 258 -8.00 3.56 4.11
N GLY A 259 -6.84 3.63 3.44
CA GLY A 259 -5.57 3.06 3.94
C GLY A 259 -5.44 1.54 3.79
N GLY A 260 -6.48 0.84 3.33
CA GLY A 260 -6.39 -0.58 3.04
C GLY A 260 -5.40 -0.89 1.93
N SER A 261 -4.48 -1.82 2.19
CA SER A 261 -3.42 -2.18 1.24
C SER A 261 -3.90 -3.17 0.18
N PHE A 262 -3.27 -3.16 -0.99
CA PHE A 262 -3.53 -4.17 -2.01
C PHE A 262 -2.25 -4.76 -2.59
N TYR A 263 -2.30 -6.06 -2.92
CA TYR A 263 -1.31 -6.81 -3.68
C TYR A 263 -2.03 -7.53 -4.82
N VAL A 264 -1.70 -7.15 -6.06
CA VAL A 264 -2.31 -7.72 -7.26
C VAL A 264 -1.23 -8.35 -8.13
N TRP A 265 -1.24 -9.67 -8.22
CA TRP A 265 -0.32 -10.43 -9.06
C TRP A 265 -0.68 -10.28 -10.54
N PHE A 266 0.32 -10.30 -11.42
CA PHE A 266 0.09 -10.13 -12.85
C PHE A 266 1.20 -10.73 -13.71
N ALA A 267 0.93 -10.91 -15.02
CA ALA A 267 1.98 -11.23 -15.97
C ALA A 267 2.63 -9.96 -16.53
N SER A 268 3.96 -9.90 -16.59
CA SER A 268 4.72 -8.72 -17.06
C SER A 268 4.23 -8.14 -18.39
N LYS A 269 3.74 -8.96 -19.32
CA LYS A 269 3.21 -8.51 -20.62
C LYS A 269 1.88 -7.75 -20.53
N GLU A 270 1.14 -7.95 -19.44
CA GLU A 270 -0.17 -7.33 -19.21
C GLU A 270 -0.09 -6.13 -18.24
N HIS A 271 1.11 -5.69 -17.87
CA HIS A 271 1.35 -4.62 -16.89
C HIS A 271 0.49 -3.38 -17.14
N ILE A 272 0.44 -2.91 -18.40
CA ILE A 272 -0.32 -1.70 -18.76
C ILE A 272 -1.81 -1.88 -18.47
N ASN A 273 -2.39 -3.05 -18.75
CA ASN A 273 -3.80 -3.33 -18.50
C ASN A 273 -4.11 -3.35 -17.01
N PHE A 274 -3.26 -3.99 -16.20
CA PHE A 274 -3.43 -4.09 -14.76
C PHE A 274 -3.29 -2.73 -14.07
N GLU A 275 -2.21 -2.02 -14.31
CA GLU A 275 -1.96 -0.71 -13.69
C GLU A 275 -3.00 0.33 -14.13
N SER A 276 -3.38 0.35 -15.41
CA SER A 276 -4.43 1.23 -15.90
C SER A 276 -5.80 0.93 -15.28
N ALA A 277 -6.11 -0.35 -15.03
CA ALA A 277 -7.36 -0.74 -14.38
C ALA A 277 -7.39 -0.31 -12.90
N LEU A 278 -6.30 -0.49 -12.15
CA LEU A 278 -6.17 0.00 -10.76
C LEU A 278 -6.34 1.52 -10.68
N ASN A 279 -5.58 2.25 -11.50
CA ASN A 279 -5.64 3.71 -11.54
C ASN A 279 -7.04 4.23 -11.92
N ALA A 280 -7.74 3.55 -12.84
CA ALA A 280 -9.11 3.91 -13.22
C ALA A 280 -10.13 3.72 -12.07
N CYS A 281 -9.81 2.87 -11.09
CA CYS A 281 -10.60 2.67 -9.87
C CYS A 281 -10.15 3.55 -8.70
N GLY A 282 -9.17 4.44 -8.89
CA GLY A 282 -8.62 5.30 -7.83
C GLY A 282 -7.63 4.57 -6.90
N LEU A 283 -7.14 3.40 -7.31
CA LEU A 283 -6.12 2.65 -6.58
C LEU A 283 -4.75 2.89 -7.22
N HIS A 284 -3.93 3.71 -6.58
CA HIS A 284 -2.63 4.09 -7.12
C HIS A 284 -1.54 3.08 -6.76
N VAL A 285 -0.88 2.54 -7.79
CA VAL A 285 0.28 1.67 -7.61
C VAL A 285 1.43 2.48 -7.02
N ARG A 286 1.98 2.02 -5.91
CA ARG A 286 3.11 2.66 -5.22
C ARG A 286 4.43 1.95 -5.51
N GLN A 287 4.39 0.62 -5.61
CA GLN A 287 5.57 -0.18 -5.89
C GLN A 287 5.23 -1.40 -6.75
N ASN A 288 6.20 -1.84 -7.55
CA ASN A 288 6.17 -3.11 -8.23
C ASN A 288 7.10 -4.08 -7.51
N LEU A 289 6.53 -5.13 -6.93
CA LEU A 289 7.26 -6.19 -6.26
C LEU A 289 7.56 -7.32 -7.26
N VAL A 290 8.61 -8.07 -7.01
CA VAL A 290 9.02 -9.17 -7.88
C VAL A 290 9.29 -10.42 -7.04
N TRP A 291 8.52 -11.47 -7.26
CA TRP A 291 8.83 -12.79 -6.72
C TRP A 291 9.82 -13.51 -7.65
N ASN A 292 11.01 -13.82 -7.13
CA ASN A 292 12.02 -14.61 -7.83
C ASN A 292 11.79 -16.10 -7.56
N LYS A 293 11.42 -16.83 -8.60
CA LYS A 293 11.19 -18.29 -8.53
C LYS A 293 12.51 -19.07 -8.47
N HIS A 294 12.52 -20.20 -7.80
CA HIS A 294 13.71 -21.08 -7.79
C HIS A 294 14.07 -21.57 -9.18
N ALA A 295 13.08 -21.99 -9.95
CA ALA A 295 13.26 -22.48 -11.31
C ALA A 295 12.69 -21.50 -12.32
N PHE A 296 13.32 -21.36 -13.46
CA PHE A 296 12.76 -20.67 -14.60
C PHE A 296 11.76 -21.56 -15.34
N ILE A 297 10.85 -20.93 -16.05
CA ILE A 297 9.93 -21.64 -16.96
C ILE A 297 10.57 -21.62 -18.34
N LEU A 298 10.86 -22.81 -18.87
CA LEU A 298 11.41 -22.93 -20.22
C LEU A 298 10.35 -22.50 -21.26
N GLY A 299 10.68 -21.49 -22.03
CA GLY A 299 9.83 -20.91 -23.08
C GLY A 299 10.62 -20.64 -24.36
N ARG A 300 9.95 -20.04 -25.35
CA ARG A 300 10.56 -19.66 -26.64
C ARG A 300 11.18 -18.27 -26.66
N GLN A 301 11.18 -17.58 -25.50
CA GLN A 301 11.76 -16.25 -25.35
C GLN A 301 13.28 -16.34 -25.24
N ASP A 302 14.00 -15.23 -25.55
CA ASP A 302 15.45 -15.10 -25.41
C ASP A 302 15.84 -15.20 -23.93
N TYR A 303 15.10 -14.54 -23.04
CA TYR A 303 15.26 -14.63 -21.59
C TYR A 303 14.15 -15.46 -20.96
N GLN A 304 14.53 -16.46 -20.17
CA GLN A 304 13.58 -17.34 -19.51
C GLN A 304 12.97 -16.66 -18.27
N TRP A 305 11.64 -16.74 -18.14
CA TRP A 305 10.91 -16.18 -17.01
C TRP A 305 11.25 -16.89 -15.69
N LYS A 306 11.91 -16.18 -14.80
CA LYS A 306 12.26 -16.66 -13.46
C LYS A 306 11.55 -15.88 -12.36
N HIS A 307 10.68 -14.95 -12.71
CA HIS A 307 9.98 -14.10 -11.74
C HIS A 307 8.51 -13.92 -12.09
N GLU A 308 7.74 -13.53 -11.09
CA GLU A 308 6.39 -12.98 -11.25
C GLU A 308 6.30 -11.63 -10.55
N PRO A 309 5.75 -10.61 -11.20
CA PRO A 309 5.56 -9.30 -10.60
C PRO A 309 4.22 -9.19 -9.87
N CYS A 310 4.18 -8.28 -8.87
CA CYS A 310 3.00 -7.95 -8.08
C CYS A 310 2.91 -6.43 -7.92
N LEU A 311 1.77 -5.83 -8.22
CA LEU A 311 1.49 -4.42 -7.97
C LEU A 311 1.07 -4.24 -6.52
N TYR A 312 1.75 -3.35 -5.82
CA TYR A 312 1.49 -2.99 -4.43
C TYR A 312 1.08 -1.52 -4.31
N GLY A 313 0.14 -1.26 -3.45
CA GLY A 313 -0.31 0.08 -3.09
C GLY A 313 -1.38 0.02 -2.00
N TRP A 314 -2.06 1.14 -1.78
CA TRP A 314 -3.15 1.27 -0.81
C TRP A 314 -4.17 2.27 -1.31
N LYS A 315 -5.39 2.19 -0.77
CA LYS A 315 -6.48 3.13 -1.03
C LYS A 315 -6.23 4.44 -0.29
N ASP A 316 -6.33 5.55 -1.01
CA ASP A 316 -6.15 6.88 -0.44
C ASP A 316 -7.22 7.18 0.65
N GLY A 317 -6.91 8.13 1.53
CA GLY A 317 -7.84 8.66 2.54
C GLY A 317 -7.48 8.35 3.98
N ALA A 318 -6.55 7.40 4.25
CA ALA A 318 -5.99 7.16 5.58
C ALA A 318 -4.58 6.56 5.48
N ALA A 319 -3.86 6.52 6.59
CA ALA A 319 -2.58 5.84 6.69
C ALA A 319 -2.77 4.33 6.46
N HIS A 320 -1.88 3.72 5.66
CA HIS A 320 -1.86 2.28 5.51
C HIS A 320 -1.05 1.63 6.62
N TYR A 321 -1.43 0.41 7.00
CA TYR A 321 -0.58 -0.39 7.88
C TYR A 321 0.53 -1.05 7.08
N PHE A 322 1.74 -0.96 7.58
CA PHE A 322 2.87 -1.77 7.16
C PHE A 322 3.71 -2.13 8.38
N THR A 323 4.25 -3.35 8.43
CA THR A 323 5.07 -3.81 9.55
C THR A 323 6.18 -2.83 9.89
N GLU A 324 6.55 -2.69 11.17
CA GLU A 324 7.52 -1.71 11.68
C GLU A 324 8.90 -1.81 11.00
N SER A 325 9.30 -3.00 10.59
CA SER A 325 10.56 -3.21 9.90
C SER A 325 10.46 -2.75 8.43
N ARG A 326 10.69 -1.46 8.18
CA ARG A 326 10.77 -0.88 6.82
C ARG A 326 12.03 -1.26 6.03
N ASN A 327 12.72 -2.29 6.44
CA ASN A 327 13.95 -2.82 5.81
C ASN A 327 13.66 -3.73 4.61
N ARG A 328 12.42 -3.81 4.12
CA ARG A 328 12.03 -4.73 3.06
C ARG A 328 12.25 -4.10 1.69
N THR A 329 12.91 -4.83 0.81
CA THR A 329 13.26 -4.35 -0.53
C THR A 329 12.24 -4.83 -1.57
N SER A 330 12.11 -4.12 -2.72
CA SER A 330 11.14 -4.45 -3.78
C SER A 330 11.44 -5.72 -4.58
N VAL A 331 12.60 -6.34 -4.37
CA VAL A 331 12.92 -7.69 -4.89
C VAL A 331 13.01 -8.64 -3.71
N ILE A 332 12.08 -9.58 -3.59
CA ILE A 332 11.99 -10.52 -2.46
C ILE A 332 12.82 -11.76 -2.80
N GLN A 333 13.93 -11.93 -2.08
CA GLN A 333 14.86 -13.05 -2.27
C GLN A 333 15.07 -13.79 -0.95
N LEU A 334 14.65 -15.05 -0.88
CA LEU A 334 15.12 -15.95 0.17
C LEU A 334 16.59 -16.27 -0.05
N ALA A 335 17.32 -16.49 1.02
CA ALA A 335 18.77 -16.62 1.05
C ALA A 335 19.36 -17.34 -0.16
N GLN A 336 20.36 -16.75 -0.82
CA GLN A 336 21.20 -17.49 -1.76
C GLN A 336 21.76 -18.69 -0.99
N SER A 337 21.56 -19.88 -1.52
CA SER A 337 22.19 -21.08 -1.00
C SER A 337 23.70 -20.88 -1.08
N LEU A 338 24.33 -20.63 0.07
CA LEU A 338 25.75 -20.80 0.23
C LEU A 338 26.07 -22.24 -0.16
N THR A 339 27.07 -22.45 -1.00
CA THR A 339 27.49 -23.81 -1.30
C THR A 339 28.09 -24.46 -0.04
N GLU A 340 27.98 -25.76 0.11
CA GLU A 340 28.62 -26.49 1.24
C GLU A 340 30.09 -26.10 1.41
N LYS A 341 30.81 -25.84 0.31
CA LYS A 341 32.20 -25.37 0.32
C LYS A 341 32.39 -23.95 0.88
N ASP A 342 31.41 -23.10 0.78
CA ASP A 342 31.45 -21.73 1.34
C ASP A 342 31.21 -21.80 2.85
N ILE A 343 30.29 -22.67 3.28
CA ILE A 343 29.97 -22.91 4.69
C ILE A 343 31.12 -23.54 5.44
N GLU A 344 31.78 -24.53 4.81
CA GLU A 344 32.93 -25.23 5.41
C GLU A 344 34.15 -24.34 5.67
N LYS A 345 34.29 -23.23 4.91
CA LYS A 345 35.39 -22.28 5.04
C LYS A 345 35.13 -21.12 6.02
N MET A 346 33.91 -20.94 6.49
CA MET A 346 33.54 -19.84 7.37
C MET A 346 33.86 -20.14 8.84
N LYS A 347 34.39 -19.16 9.57
CA LYS A 347 34.51 -19.26 11.02
C LYS A 347 33.12 -19.19 11.66
N LYS A 348 32.93 -19.91 12.76
CA LYS A 348 31.64 -19.96 13.49
C LYS A 348 31.09 -18.60 13.85
N GLU A 349 31.96 -17.63 14.17
CA GLU A 349 31.62 -16.27 14.54
C GLU A 349 31.12 -15.47 13.33
N ASP A 350 31.81 -15.62 12.18
CA ASP A 350 31.41 -15.00 10.92
C ASP A 350 30.10 -15.59 10.38
N MET A 351 29.92 -16.90 10.57
CA MET A 351 28.70 -17.62 10.22
C MET A 351 27.49 -17.14 11.07
N ALA A 352 27.68 -16.91 12.36
CA ALA A 352 26.62 -16.39 13.24
C ALA A 352 26.26 -14.94 12.92
N VAL A 353 27.23 -14.09 12.58
CA VAL A 353 27.01 -12.71 12.14
C VAL A 353 26.33 -12.68 10.77
N MET A 354 26.77 -13.54 9.85
CA MET A 354 26.19 -13.65 8.52
C MET A 354 24.78 -14.26 8.54
N LEU A 355 24.52 -15.25 9.38
CA LEU A 355 23.17 -15.79 9.63
C LEU A 355 22.25 -14.74 10.25
N LYS A 356 22.72 -13.97 11.22
CA LYS A 356 21.95 -12.84 11.78
C LYS A 356 21.72 -11.75 10.73
N ALA A 357 22.71 -11.42 9.91
CA ALA A 357 22.59 -10.48 8.82
C ALA A 357 21.66 -11.01 7.71
N ILE A 358 21.75 -12.29 7.34
CA ILE A 358 20.87 -12.96 6.37
C ILE A 358 19.44 -13.06 6.89
N LEU A 359 19.24 -13.35 8.17
CA LEU A 359 17.93 -13.38 8.82
C LEU A 359 17.36 -11.98 9.05
N ALA A 360 18.21 -10.94 9.07
CA ALA A 360 17.82 -9.54 9.22
C ALA A 360 17.76 -8.75 7.88
N LEU A 361 18.21 -9.38 6.76
CA LEU A 361 18.15 -8.74 5.44
C LEU A 361 16.81 -9.03 4.77
N PRO A 362 15.93 -8.05 4.71
CA PRO A 362 14.80 -8.09 3.81
C PRO A 362 15.29 -7.71 2.42
N THR A 363 15.08 -8.59 1.46
CA THR A 363 15.40 -8.31 0.07
C THR A 363 14.13 -8.20 -0.78
N SER A 364 14.18 -7.49 -1.90
CA SER A 364 13.08 -7.23 -2.81
C SER A 364 12.70 -8.41 -3.72
N VAL A 365 13.30 -9.58 -3.57
CA VAL A 365 12.94 -10.83 -4.25
C VAL A 365 12.46 -11.83 -3.20
N ILE A 366 11.18 -12.17 -3.22
CA ILE A 366 10.62 -13.24 -2.38
C ILE A 366 11.07 -14.57 -2.97
N ASN A 367 11.91 -15.32 -2.26
CA ASN A 367 12.23 -16.69 -2.61
C ASN A 367 11.35 -17.61 -1.74
N ALA A 368 10.13 -17.88 -2.18
CA ALA A 368 9.34 -18.96 -1.61
C ALA A 368 9.64 -20.26 -2.36
N ASN A 369 9.87 -21.35 -1.65
CA ASN A 369 10.00 -22.66 -2.24
C ASN A 369 8.65 -23.06 -2.83
N LYS A 370 8.58 -23.28 -4.14
CA LYS A 370 7.43 -23.99 -4.69
C LYS A 370 7.48 -25.40 -4.12
N PRO A 371 6.37 -25.92 -3.55
CA PRO A 371 6.32 -27.31 -3.11
C PRO A 371 6.80 -28.25 -4.21
N ASN A 372 7.69 -29.18 -3.90
CA ASN A 372 8.34 -30.05 -4.89
C ASN A 372 7.38 -31.05 -5.57
N LYS A 373 6.07 -31.05 -5.24
CA LYS A 373 5.09 -32.05 -5.66
C LYS A 373 3.69 -31.46 -5.88
N ASN A 374 3.53 -30.27 -6.45
CA ASN A 374 2.20 -29.82 -6.83
C ASN A 374 2.00 -29.92 -8.35
N THR A 375 1.35 -31.00 -8.75
CA THR A 375 0.77 -31.20 -10.09
C THR A 375 -0.59 -30.53 -10.23
N ASP A 376 -1.16 -30.01 -9.14
CA ASP A 376 -2.61 -29.82 -8.94
C ASP A 376 -3.18 -28.51 -9.47
N HIS A 377 -2.42 -27.44 -9.49
CA HIS A 377 -2.83 -26.20 -10.13
C HIS A 377 -1.62 -25.55 -10.82
N PRO A 378 -1.71 -25.21 -12.13
CA PRO A 378 -0.57 -24.69 -12.88
C PRO A 378 -0.04 -23.36 -12.37
N THR A 379 -0.79 -22.67 -11.49
CA THR A 379 -0.49 -21.29 -11.03
C THR A 379 -0.55 -21.10 -9.51
N MET A 380 -0.63 -22.16 -8.70
CA MET A 380 -0.74 -22.01 -7.24
C MET A 380 0.47 -21.28 -6.66
N LYS A 381 0.21 -20.23 -5.87
CA LYS A 381 1.25 -19.47 -5.15
C LYS A 381 1.63 -20.17 -3.85
N PRO A 382 2.91 -20.13 -3.43
CA PRO A 382 3.33 -20.67 -2.15
C PRO A 382 2.63 -19.99 -0.96
N LEU A 383 2.25 -20.78 0.05
CA LEU A 383 1.68 -20.27 1.30
C LEU A 383 2.62 -19.27 1.99
N GLU A 384 3.93 -19.58 2.04
CA GLU A 384 4.96 -18.71 2.62
C GLU A 384 4.95 -17.31 1.98
N LEU A 385 4.79 -17.23 0.64
CA LEU A 385 4.74 -15.96 -0.10
C LEU A 385 3.55 -15.10 0.31
N PHE A 386 2.35 -15.69 0.30
CA PHE A 386 1.12 -14.98 0.66
C PHE A 386 1.08 -14.64 2.15
N GLY A 387 1.58 -15.54 3.00
CA GLY A 387 1.70 -15.31 4.43
C GLY A 387 2.61 -14.13 4.76
N GLU A 388 3.73 -13.97 4.04
CA GLU A 388 4.62 -12.82 4.24
C GLU A 388 3.94 -11.50 3.84
N LEU A 389 3.30 -11.43 2.67
CA LEU A 389 2.58 -10.24 2.25
C LEU A 389 1.44 -9.87 3.22
N MET A 390 0.73 -10.88 3.71
CA MET A 390 -0.35 -10.71 4.67
C MET A 390 0.15 -10.14 6.01
N LYS A 391 1.26 -10.63 6.54
CA LYS A 391 1.91 -10.09 7.75
C LYS A 391 2.40 -8.65 7.57
N ASN A 392 2.87 -8.31 6.36
CA ASN A 392 3.40 -6.98 6.10
C ASN A 392 2.31 -5.89 6.16
N SER A 393 1.08 -6.22 5.76
CA SER A 393 0.03 -5.21 5.54
C SER A 393 -1.28 -5.51 6.27
N SER A 394 -1.26 -6.40 7.26
CA SER A 394 -2.40 -6.67 8.14
C SER A 394 -1.94 -7.21 9.49
N VAL A 395 -2.80 -7.12 10.50
CA VAL A 395 -2.60 -7.70 11.82
C VAL A 395 -3.63 -8.78 12.11
N LYS A 396 -3.47 -9.52 13.19
CA LYS A 396 -4.37 -10.55 13.67
C LYS A 396 -5.80 -10.02 13.84
N GLY A 397 -6.77 -10.71 13.25
CA GLY A 397 -8.19 -10.32 13.27
C GLY A 397 -8.62 -9.47 12.08
N ASP A 398 -7.68 -8.90 11.30
CA ASP A 398 -8.00 -8.06 10.16
C ASP A 398 -8.73 -8.80 9.05
N PRO A 399 -9.68 -8.12 8.37
CA PRO A 399 -10.35 -8.63 7.19
C PRO A 399 -9.44 -8.59 5.96
N VAL A 400 -9.23 -9.74 5.34
CA VAL A 400 -8.46 -9.92 4.10
C VAL A 400 -9.43 -10.32 2.99
N LEU A 401 -9.44 -9.59 1.89
CA LEU A 401 -10.22 -9.88 0.69
C LEU A 401 -9.35 -10.59 -0.35
N ASP A 402 -9.88 -11.66 -0.93
CA ASP A 402 -9.35 -12.24 -2.16
C ASP A 402 -10.49 -12.44 -3.16
N THR A 403 -10.38 -11.80 -4.31
CA THR A 403 -11.41 -11.81 -5.34
C THR A 403 -11.25 -12.92 -6.37
N PHE A 404 -10.17 -13.70 -6.30
CA PHE A 404 -9.88 -14.82 -7.20
C PHE A 404 -9.25 -15.97 -6.40
N GLY A 405 -10.11 -16.72 -5.69
CA GLY A 405 -9.71 -17.67 -4.66
C GLY A 405 -8.83 -18.83 -5.13
N GLY A 406 -9.04 -19.31 -6.37
CA GLY A 406 -8.33 -20.46 -6.90
C GLY A 406 -8.41 -21.66 -5.97
N SER A 407 -7.24 -22.18 -5.54
CA SER A 407 -7.15 -23.31 -4.59
C SER A 407 -7.22 -22.87 -3.11
N GLY A 408 -7.44 -21.58 -2.79
CA GLY A 408 -7.65 -21.09 -1.43
C GLY A 408 -6.40 -20.71 -0.64
N THR A 409 -5.27 -20.46 -1.30
CA THR A 409 -3.99 -20.10 -0.62
C THR A 409 -4.17 -18.95 0.37
N THR A 410 -4.87 -17.88 -0.01
CA THR A 410 -5.13 -16.71 0.86
C THR A 410 -5.93 -17.10 2.11
N LEU A 411 -6.95 -17.97 1.96
CA LEU A 411 -7.78 -18.41 3.09
C LEU A 411 -6.99 -19.27 4.08
N ILE A 412 -6.18 -20.19 3.59
CA ILE A 412 -5.32 -21.03 4.43
C ILE A 412 -4.27 -20.18 5.18
N CYS A 413 -3.65 -19.21 4.51
CA CYS A 413 -2.76 -18.24 5.17
C CYS A 413 -3.50 -17.45 6.26
N ALA A 414 -4.72 -16.99 5.98
CA ALA A 414 -5.52 -16.23 6.93
C ALA A 414 -5.90 -17.06 8.17
N GLU A 415 -6.27 -18.35 8.01
CA GLU A 415 -6.52 -19.25 9.13
C GLU A 415 -5.28 -19.41 10.00
N GLN A 416 -4.12 -19.74 9.41
CA GLN A 416 -2.88 -19.94 10.14
C GLN A 416 -2.38 -18.66 10.84
N LEU A 417 -2.57 -17.52 10.21
CA LEU A 417 -2.17 -16.21 10.73
C LEU A 417 -3.24 -15.52 11.56
N LYS A 418 -4.40 -16.15 11.80
CA LYS A 418 -5.54 -15.61 12.57
C LYS A 418 -6.10 -14.31 12.00
N ARG A 419 -6.18 -14.17 10.68
CA ARG A 419 -6.91 -13.14 9.95
C ARG A 419 -8.26 -13.70 9.51
N LYS A 420 -9.16 -12.83 9.01
CA LYS A 420 -10.49 -13.20 8.52
C LYS A 420 -10.53 -13.06 7.00
N CYS A 421 -10.54 -14.17 6.28
CA CYS A 421 -10.57 -14.15 4.82
C CYS A 421 -12.00 -14.05 4.29
N TYR A 422 -12.20 -13.15 3.34
CA TYR A 422 -13.40 -13.02 2.53
C TYR A 422 -12.99 -13.31 1.08
N MET A 423 -13.48 -14.44 0.54
CA MET A 423 -12.98 -14.97 -0.72
C MET A 423 -14.10 -15.17 -1.73
N VAL A 424 -13.81 -14.83 -2.99
CA VAL A 424 -14.68 -15.15 -4.13
C VAL A 424 -13.95 -16.12 -5.04
N GLU A 425 -14.67 -17.16 -5.46
CA GLU A 425 -14.20 -18.07 -6.48
C GLU A 425 -15.36 -18.36 -7.46
N LEU A 426 -15.09 -18.32 -8.75
CA LEU A 426 -16.08 -18.47 -9.79
C LEU A 426 -16.51 -19.93 -9.97
N ASP A 427 -15.56 -20.85 -9.91
CA ASP A 427 -15.78 -22.26 -10.21
C ASP A 427 -16.29 -23.00 -8.94
N PRO A 428 -17.50 -23.59 -8.98
CA PRO A 428 -18.02 -24.38 -7.86
C PRO A 428 -17.08 -25.50 -7.40
N HIS A 429 -16.35 -26.12 -8.33
CA HIS A 429 -15.38 -27.16 -7.99
C HIS A 429 -14.25 -26.62 -7.12
N TYR A 430 -13.67 -25.48 -7.48
CA TYR A 430 -12.63 -24.86 -6.66
C TYR A 430 -13.17 -24.33 -5.33
N CYS A 431 -14.43 -23.90 -5.25
CA CYS A 431 -15.05 -23.63 -3.97
C CYS A 431 -15.09 -24.88 -3.07
N ASP A 432 -15.43 -26.05 -3.63
CA ASP A 432 -15.43 -27.31 -2.89
C ASP A 432 -14.00 -27.74 -2.49
N VAL A 433 -13.00 -27.50 -3.32
CA VAL A 433 -11.56 -27.68 -3.01
C VAL A 433 -11.16 -26.82 -1.80
N ILE A 434 -11.49 -25.52 -1.82
CA ILE A 434 -11.21 -24.60 -0.71
C ILE A 434 -11.85 -25.07 0.59
N ILE A 435 -13.11 -25.51 0.52
CA ILE A 435 -13.84 -26.01 1.68
C ILE A 435 -13.15 -27.27 2.24
N ALA A 436 -12.88 -28.27 1.40
CA ALA A 436 -12.23 -29.52 1.80
C ALA A 436 -10.84 -29.28 2.41
N ARG A 437 -10.06 -28.37 1.79
CA ARG A 437 -8.73 -27.98 2.25
C ARG A 437 -8.79 -27.36 3.65
N TRP A 438 -9.74 -26.43 3.88
CA TRP A 438 -9.91 -25.79 5.19
C TRP A 438 -10.44 -26.77 6.24
N GLU A 439 -11.39 -27.64 5.89
CA GLU A 439 -11.92 -28.68 6.79
C GLU A 439 -10.83 -29.66 7.21
N LYS A 440 -9.96 -30.07 6.27
CA LYS A 440 -8.83 -30.93 6.56
C LYS A 440 -7.81 -30.28 7.50
N LEU A 441 -7.48 -29.00 7.26
CA LEU A 441 -6.54 -28.24 8.09
C LEU A 441 -7.06 -28.03 9.52
N THR A 442 -8.34 -27.71 9.67
CA THR A 442 -8.88 -27.27 10.96
C THR A 442 -9.62 -28.35 11.73
N GLY A 443 -10.06 -29.43 11.07
CA GLY A 443 -10.94 -30.45 11.63
C GLY A 443 -12.36 -29.94 11.90
N LYS A 444 -12.75 -28.77 11.38
CA LYS A 444 -14.10 -28.17 11.51
C LYS A 444 -14.89 -28.38 10.23
N GLU A 445 -16.23 -28.25 10.31
CA GLU A 445 -17.12 -28.31 9.15
C GLU A 445 -17.49 -26.91 8.68
N ALA A 446 -17.51 -26.70 7.36
CA ALA A 446 -18.00 -25.48 6.73
C ALA A 446 -19.54 -25.45 6.73
N VAL A 447 -20.13 -24.29 6.92
CA VAL A 447 -21.58 -24.10 7.00
C VAL A 447 -22.05 -23.25 5.81
N LYS A 448 -23.03 -23.75 5.08
CA LYS A 448 -23.70 -23.00 4.02
C LYS A 448 -24.66 -21.99 4.61
N LEU A 449 -24.59 -20.71 4.18
CA LEU A 449 -25.41 -19.60 4.67
C LEU A 449 -26.68 -19.39 3.86
#